data_469d4bf46859baef7268a75c2cf804d0
#
_entry.id   469d4bf46859baef7268a75c2cf804d0
#
_cell.length_a   1.000
_cell.length_b   1.000
_cell.length_c   1.000
_cell.angle_alpha   90.00
_cell.angle_beta   90.00
_cell.angle_gamma   90.00
#
_symmetry.space_group_name_H-M   'P 1'
#
loop_
_entity.id
_entity.type
_entity.pdbx_description
1 polymer ?
#
loop_
_entity_poly.entity_id
_entity_poly.type
_entity_poly.pdbx_seq_one_letter_code
_entity_poly.pdbx_strand_id
1 'polypeptide(L)'
;MRNASRRRLSLLLLFIFVNCAPSIALGQDRIRIGVPLFPTVSYPVFIAQEKGFFDKNGLKGEIIRINSEPTTYQALISGDIDATSGAPTGLVQSNIQGVPVVSLGSWDNLVSYTMITREKIDDLAQLRGKKVGINRLGGKSSLVLRVMLEDAGLNTSKDVTLLQLGGSQERLAALIRGGIDAAPVDFAFEPKMKQMGFHLVPGRKTPFMNGPITVTVASLKANRGKWLRFVKAYLEATQYMTTNKEGSIEVLKRIVPADDKETLDHAYEQMRARATVDLIPPEAAVENLVKMMTYVDKRAATVDRSKLADYSILRELAQSKAATKK
;
A
#
# COMPACT_ATOMS: atom_id res chain seq x y z
N MET A 1 65.08 54.94 53.28
CA MET A 1 64.96 55.57 51.91
C MET A 1 64.46 54.53 50.91
N ARG A 2 63.46 54.89 50.12
CA ARG A 2 62.90 54.33 48.93
C ARG A 2 61.75 53.32 49.09
N ASN A 3 60.54 53.87 48.96
CA ASN A 3 59.26 53.22 48.62
C ASN A 3 59.28 52.55 47.28
N ALA A 4 58.73 51.34 47.20
CA ALA A 4 58.32 50.71 45.94
C ALA A 4 56.89 50.24 46.06
N SER A 5 56.02 50.92 45.35
CA SER A 5 54.59 50.70 45.28
C SER A 5 54.30 49.39 44.54
N ARG A 6 53.60 48.52 45.23
CA ARG A 6 53.02 47.32 44.61
C ARG A 6 51.70 47.67 43.94
N ARG A 7 51.65 47.74 42.57
CA ARG A 7 50.42 47.76 41.78
C ARG A 7 49.86 46.37 41.80
N ARG A 8 48.71 46.19 42.41
CA ARG A 8 47.88 44.97 42.25
C ARG A 8 47.12 45.02 40.93
N LEU A 9 47.47 44.13 40.00
CA LEU A 9 46.75 43.91 38.79
C LEU A 9 45.67 42.88 39.07
N SER A 10 44.42 43.31 39.19
CA SER A 10 43.24 42.41 39.31
C SER A 10 42.89 41.92 37.95
N LEU A 11 43.18 40.64 37.64
CA LEU A 11 42.66 39.94 36.48
C LEU A 11 41.19 39.56 36.74
N LEU A 12 40.27 40.24 36.07
CA LEU A 12 38.87 39.83 35.99
C LEU A 12 38.76 38.65 35.00
N LEU A 13 38.68 37.43 35.50
CA LEU A 13 38.33 36.25 34.72
C LEU A 13 36.81 36.25 34.44
N LEU A 14 36.44 36.70 33.24
CA LEU A 14 35.06 36.61 32.75
C LEU A 14 34.79 35.16 32.38
N PHE A 15 34.13 34.40 33.24
CA PHE A 15 33.60 33.05 32.93
C PHE A 15 32.41 33.18 31.98
N ILE A 16 32.64 32.99 30.68
CA ILE A 16 31.56 32.80 29.69
C ILE A 16 31.02 31.39 29.91
N PHE A 17 29.92 31.28 30.65
CA PHE A 17 29.11 30.08 30.66
C PHE A 17 28.44 29.95 29.31
N VAL A 18 29.04 29.22 28.38
CA VAL A 18 28.35 28.72 27.18
C VAL A 18 27.33 27.72 27.69
N ASN A 19 26.07 28.15 27.78
CA ASN A 19 24.91 27.24 27.93
C ASN A 19 24.83 26.33 26.70
N CYS A 20 25.58 25.24 26.74
CA CYS A 20 25.38 24.13 25.81
C CYS A 20 24.10 23.40 26.25
N ALA A 21 22.93 23.95 25.91
CA ALA A 21 21.69 23.20 26.03
C ALA A 21 21.88 21.89 25.20
N PRO A 22 21.74 20.71 25.80
CA PRO A 22 21.80 19.50 25.04
C PRO A 22 20.65 19.59 24.01
N SER A 23 21.01 19.76 22.76
CA SER A 23 20.09 19.46 21.66
C SER A 23 19.73 17.99 21.84
N ILE A 24 18.58 17.70 22.46
CA ILE A 24 17.99 16.40 22.45
C ILE A 24 17.70 16.16 20.96
N ALA A 25 18.63 15.52 20.28
CA ALA A 25 18.38 14.91 19.00
C ALA A 25 17.28 13.89 19.27
N LEU A 26 16.02 14.28 19.10
CA LEU A 26 14.90 13.37 19.06
C LEU A 26 15.23 12.38 17.94
N GLY A 27 15.75 11.21 18.35
CA GLY A 27 16.03 10.14 17.41
C GLY A 27 14.79 9.91 16.57
N GLN A 28 14.96 9.77 15.26
CA GLN A 28 13.83 9.47 14.37
C GLN A 28 13.13 8.21 14.85
N ASP A 29 11.81 8.26 14.99
CA ASP A 29 11.02 7.08 15.32
C ASP A 29 11.11 6.07 14.18
N ARG A 30 11.61 4.88 14.49
CA ARG A 30 11.64 3.77 13.54
C ARG A 30 10.22 3.30 13.25
N ILE A 31 9.94 3.05 11.96
CA ILE A 31 8.68 2.48 11.49
C ILE A 31 8.93 1.38 10.48
N ARG A 32 8.52 0.15 10.83
CA ARG A 32 8.65 -1.05 10.00
C ARG A 32 7.35 -1.28 9.24
N ILE A 33 7.43 -1.34 7.91
CA ILE A 33 6.25 -1.40 7.03
C ILE A 33 6.32 -2.69 6.22
N GLY A 34 5.38 -3.60 6.46
CA GLY A 34 5.21 -4.80 5.66
C GLY A 34 4.55 -4.48 4.32
N VAL A 35 5.16 -4.94 3.22
CA VAL A 35 4.64 -4.76 1.87
C VAL A 35 4.72 -6.09 1.09
N PRO A 36 3.83 -6.33 0.09
CA PRO A 36 3.95 -7.51 -0.77
C PRO A 36 5.23 -7.50 -1.62
N LEU A 37 5.63 -8.65 -2.17
CA LEU A 37 6.85 -8.77 -2.99
C LEU A 37 6.82 -7.87 -4.23
N PHE A 38 5.66 -7.75 -4.88
CA PHE A 38 5.43 -6.86 -6.03
C PHE A 38 4.50 -5.72 -5.58
N PRO A 39 5.10 -4.63 -5.12
CA PRO A 39 4.39 -3.71 -4.24
C PRO A 39 3.78 -2.50 -4.94
N THR A 40 3.26 -2.63 -6.17
CA THR A 40 2.57 -1.51 -6.84
C THR A 40 1.48 -0.90 -5.96
N VAL A 41 0.76 -1.73 -5.19
CA VAL A 41 -0.25 -1.27 -4.22
C VAL A 41 0.32 -0.52 -3.01
N SER A 42 1.64 -0.59 -2.80
CA SER A 42 2.36 0.09 -1.71
C SER A 42 3.23 1.23 -2.23
N TYR A 43 3.04 1.65 -3.47
CA TYR A 43 3.91 2.60 -4.17
C TYR A 43 4.20 3.89 -3.39
N PRO A 44 3.22 4.57 -2.75
CA PRO A 44 3.52 5.76 -1.95
C PRO A 44 4.48 5.52 -0.78
N VAL A 45 4.55 4.29 -0.23
CA VAL A 45 5.53 3.94 0.82
C VAL A 45 6.96 4.05 0.29
N PHE A 46 7.21 3.56 -0.94
CA PHE A 46 8.52 3.65 -1.58
C PHE A 46 8.87 5.09 -1.94
N ILE A 47 7.91 5.87 -2.42
CA ILE A 47 8.12 7.31 -2.64
C ILE A 47 8.43 8.01 -1.32
N ALA A 48 7.70 7.71 -0.23
CA ALA A 48 7.97 8.31 1.06
C ALA A 48 9.39 8.00 1.57
N GLN A 49 9.86 6.78 1.35
CA GLN A 49 11.21 6.37 1.70
C GLN A 49 12.26 7.06 0.83
N GLU A 50 12.13 6.98 -0.49
CA GLU A 50 13.20 7.39 -1.43
C GLU A 50 13.26 8.91 -1.65
N LYS A 51 12.15 9.60 -1.50
CA LYS A 51 12.09 11.07 -1.63
C LYS A 51 12.14 11.78 -0.26
N GLY A 52 12.49 11.03 0.81
CA GLY A 52 12.78 11.59 2.13
C GLY A 52 11.56 12.10 2.90
N PHE A 53 10.33 11.74 2.51
CA PHE A 53 9.14 12.20 3.24
C PHE A 53 9.04 11.60 4.65
N PHE A 54 9.57 10.39 4.89
CA PHE A 54 9.66 9.85 6.25
C PHE A 54 10.62 10.66 7.09
N ASP A 55 11.84 10.92 6.59
CA ASP A 55 12.87 11.68 7.31
C ASP A 55 12.38 13.10 7.62
N LYS A 56 11.78 13.79 6.64
CA LYS A 56 11.17 15.12 6.80
C LYS A 56 10.14 15.16 7.92
N ASN A 57 9.44 14.06 8.18
CA ASN A 57 8.43 13.94 9.22
C ASN A 57 8.96 13.25 10.50
N GLY A 58 10.30 13.17 10.70
CA GLY A 58 10.93 12.63 11.89
C GLY A 58 10.76 11.12 12.06
N LEU A 59 10.66 10.38 10.93
CA LEU A 59 10.51 8.93 10.91
C LEU A 59 11.67 8.30 10.16
N LYS A 60 12.14 7.14 10.62
CA LYS A 60 13.05 6.26 9.87
C LYS A 60 12.26 5.06 9.34
N GLY A 61 11.92 5.10 8.06
CA GLY A 61 11.17 4.03 7.40
C GLY A 61 12.05 2.80 7.18
N GLU A 62 11.47 1.62 7.37
CA GLU A 62 12.06 0.33 7.03
C GLU A 62 11.01 -0.51 6.32
N ILE A 63 11.24 -0.78 5.03
CA ILE A 63 10.31 -1.53 4.19
C ILE A 63 10.69 -3.01 4.21
N ILE A 64 9.77 -3.86 4.66
CA ILE A 64 9.95 -5.29 4.80
C ILE A 64 9.03 -5.99 3.79
N ARG A 65 9.63 -6.70 2.82
CA ARG A 65 8.87 -7.44 1.80
C ARG A 65 8.44 -8.79 2.34
N ILE A 66 7.13 -9.06 2.33
CA ILE A 66 6.54 -10.30 2.84
C ILE A 66 5.64 -10.89 1.75
N ASN A 67 5.92 -12.13 1.34
CA ASN A 67 5.24 -12.76 0.19
C ASN A 67 3.81 -13.26 0.50
N SER A 68 3.39 -13.23 1.74
CA SER A 68 2.11 -13.79 2.17
C SER A 68 1.32 -12.79 3.01
N GLU A 69 0.10 -12.50 2.60
CA GLU A 69 -0.79 -11.61 3.36
C GLU A 69 -1.10 -12.13 4.78
N PRO A 70 -1.39 -13.41 5.02
CA PRO A 70 -1.52 -13.92 6.39
C PRO A 70 -0.26 -13.73 7.22
N THR A 71 0.93 -14.01 6.66
CA THR A 71 2.22 -13.80 7.36
C THR A 71 2.44 -12.31 7.67
N THR A 72 2.04 -11.41 6.78
CA THR A 72 2.14 -9.96 7.02
C THR A 72 1.27 -9.54 8.21
N TYR A 73 0.05 -10.08 8.33
CA TYR A 73 -0.81 -9.77 9.46
C TYR A 73 -0.36 -10.44 10.76
N GLN A 74 0.23 -11.64 10.70
CA GLN A 74 0.87 -12.25 11.86
C GLN A 74 2.01 -11.36 12.37
N ALA A 75 2.89 -10.88 11.48
CA ALA A 75 3.97 -9.96 11.83
C ALA A 75 3.46 -8.61 12.37
N LEU A 76 2.33 -8.09 11.85
CA LEU A 76 1.69 -6.89 12.39
C LEU A 76 1.15 -7.11 13.81
N ILE A 77 0.50 -8.24 14.04
CA ILE A 77 -0.11 -8.57 15.33
C ILE A 77 0.95 -8.88 16.39
N SER A 78 2.05 -9.57 16.01
CA SER A 78 3.18 -9.85 16.92
C SER A 78 4.02 -8.61 17.22
N GLY A 79 3.90 -7.53 16.40
CA GLY A 79 4.70 -6.32 16.53
C GLY A 79 6.07 -6.42 15.84
N ASP A 80 6.30 -7.40 14.96
CA ASP A 80 7.51 -7.48 14.13
C ASP A 80 7.53 -6.40 13.05
N ILE A 81 6.35 -5.97 12.61
CA ILE A 81 6.14 -4.76 11.81
C ILE A 81 5.15 -3.82 12.50
N ASP A 82 5.25 -2.52 12.21
CA ASP A 82 4.40 -1.49 12.82
C ASP A 82 3.14 -1.22 11.99
N ALA A 83 3.25 -1.37 10.67
CA ALA A 83 2.16 -1.18 9.71
C ALA A 83 2.28 -2.16 8.54
N THR A 84 1.18 -2.38 7.82
CA THR A 84 1.21 -2.99 6.49
C THR A 84 0.60 -2.05 5.45
N SER A 85 1.14 -2.06 4.23
CA SER A 85 0.59 -1.33 3.08
C SER A 85 0.14 -2.32 2.00
N GLY A 86 -1.09 -2.21 1.54
CA GLY A 86 -1.75 -3.23 0.73
C GLY A 86 -2.43 -4.29 1.61
N ALA A 87 -2.60 -5.50 1.11
CA ALA A 87 -3.13 -6.62 1.88
C ALA A 87 -4.55 -6.39 2.49
N PRO A 88 -5.55 -6.00 1.68
CA PRO A 88 -6.85 -5.59 2.20
C PRO A 88 -7.68 -6.73 2.82
N THR A 89 -7.47 -7.99 2.40
CA THR A 89 -8.28 -9.11 2.91
C THR A 89 -7.95 -9.43 4.35
N GLY A 90 -6.71 -9.27 4.77
CA GLY A 90 -6.29 -9.47 6.15
C GLY A 90 -6.84 -8.44 7.12
N LEU A 91 -7.16 -7.21 6.68
CA LEU A 91 -7.87 -6.22 7.48
C LEU A 91 -9.22 -6.77 7.97
N VAL A 92 -10.01 -7.33 7.06
CA VAL A 92 -11.31 -7.91 7.40
C VAL A 92 -11.13 -9.21 8.19
N GLN A 93 -10.22 -10.10 7.76
CA GLN A 93 -9.99 -11.40 8.40
C GLN A 93 -9.54 -11.27 9.86
N SER A 94 -8.65 -10.34 10.18
CA SER A 94 -8.19 -10.10 11.55
C SER A 94 -9.34 -9.64 12.44
N ASN A 95 -10.19 -8.73 11.95
CA ASN A 95 -11.37 -8.27 12.69
C ASN A 95 -12.40 -9.38 12.90
N ILE A 96 -12.61 -10.30 11.93
CA ILE A 96 -13.45 -11.51 12.10
C ILE A 96 -12.91 -12.40 13.23
N GLN A 97 -11.58 -12.48 13.36
CA GLN A 97 -10.91 -13.28 14.39
C GLN A 97 -10.84 -12.57 15.76
N GLY A 98 -11.40 -11.38 15.89
CA GLY A 98 -11.40 -10.62 17.13
C GLY A 98 -10.07 -9.89 17.41
N VAL A 99 -9.17 -9.80 16.43
CA VAL A 99 -7.94 -9.03 16.54
C VAL A 99 -8.16 -7.66 15.90
N PRO A 100 -8.27 -6.56 16.68
CA PRO A 100 -8.64 -5.26 16.17
C PRO A 100 -7.47 -4.62 15.44
N VAL A 101 -7.58 -4.55 14.11
CA VAL A 101 -6.72 -3.78 13.21
C VAL A 101 -7.57 -2.76 12.45
N VAL A 102 -6.97 -1.66 12.04
CA VAL A 102 -7.68 -0.54 11.43
C VAL A 102 -6.88 0.07 10.30
N SER A 103 -7.57 0.47 9.23
CA SER A 103 -6.97 1.24 8.14
C SER A 103 -6.90 2.73 8.49
N LEU A 104 -5.73 3.34 8.31
CA LEU A 104 -5.53 4.80 8.46
C LEU A 104 -5.85 5.57 7.18
N GLY A 105 -6.09 4.87 6.07
CA GLY A 105 -6.38 5.42 4.75
C GLY A 105 -5.99 4.45 3.65
N SER A 106 -6.39 4.76 2.42
CA SER A 106 -6.05 3.96 1.24
C SER A 106 -5.89 4.87 0.03
N TRP A 107 -4.76 4.77 -0.65
CA TRP A 107 -4.48 5.60 -1.83
C TRP A 107 -5.08 5.03 -3.12
N ASP A 108 -5.18 3.70 -3.24
CA ASP A 108 -5.76 3.00 -4.39
C ASP A 108 -7.08 2.35 -3.96
N ASN A 109 -8.17 2.80 -4.56
CA ASN A 109 -9.51 2.38 -4.19
C ASN A 109 -10.29 1.79 -5.38
N LEU A 110 -9.58 1.13 -6.30
CA LEU A 110 -10.15 0.40 -7.43
C LEU A 110 -9.61 -1.03 -7.51
N VAL A 111 -10.41 -1.96 -8.00
CA VAL A 111 -9.91 -3.27 -8.44
C VAL A 111 -8.90 -3.06 -9.57
N SER A 112 -7.75 -3.73 -9.50
CA SER A 112 -6.57 -3.47 -10.32
C SER A 112 -6.11 -4.63 -11.18
N TYR A 113 -6.98 -5.59 -11.48
CA TYR A 113 -6.62 -6.71 -12.33
C TYR A 113 -7.21 -6.59 -13.72
N THR A 114 -6.37 -6.92 -14.72
CA THR A 114 -6.79 -7.21 -16.09
C THR A 114 -6.73 -8.71 -16.31
N MET A 115 -7.72 -9.26 -16.96
CA MET A 115 -7.67 -10.65 -17.40
C MET A 115 -6.75 -10.74 -18.60
N ILE A 116 -5.66 -11.51 -18.51
CA ILE A 116 -4.82 -11.84 -19.64
C ILE A 116 -5.20 -13.24 -20.14
N THR A 117 -5.38 -13.38 -21.44
CA THR A 117 -5.77 -14.64 -22.08
C THR A 117 -4.83 -15.02 -23.21
N ARG A 118 -4.66 -16.32 -23.46
CA ARG A 118 -3.86 -16.84 -24.57
C ARG A 118 -4.58 -16.68 -25.89
N GLU A 119 -5.85 -17.06 -25.93
CA GLU A 119 -6.72 -16.91 -27.08
C GLU A 119 -7.45 -15.56 -26.99
N LYS A 120 -7.75 -14.98 -28.14
CA LYS A 120 -8.60 -13.80 -28.21
C LYS A 120 -10.01 -14.19 -27.75
N ILE A 121 -10.50 -13.49 -26.75
CA ILE A 121 -11.88 -13.56 -26.30
C ILE A 121 -12.47 -12.15 -26.25
N ASP A 122 -13.72 -12.03 -26.60
CA ASP A 122 -14.45 -10.75 -26.57
C ASP A 122 -15.29 -10.61 -25.30
N ASP A 123 -15.55 -11.74 -24.62
CA ASP A 123 -16.31 -11.80 -23.36
C ASP A 123 -15.69 -12.86 -22.42
N LEU A 124 -15.69 -12.54 -21.13
CA LEU A 124 -15.21 -13.47 -20.09
C LEU A 124 -16.07 -14.74 -19.99
N ALA A 125 -17.31 -14.76 -20.48
CA ALA A 125 -18.13 -15.98 -20.58
C ALA A 125 -17.46 -17.08 -21.43
N GLN A 126 -16.56 -16.73 -22.35
CA GLN A 126 -15.78 -17.67 -23.16
C GLN A 126 -14.69 -18.42 -22.37
N LEU A 127 -14.48 -18.05 -21.10
CA LEU A 127 -13.62 -18.80 -20.19
C LEU A 127 -14.26 -20.08 -19.63
N ARG A 128 -15.51 -20.40 -20.03
CA ARG A 128 -16.16 -21.65 -19.64
C ARG A 128 -15.31 -22.86 -20.05
N GLY A 129 -15.03 -23.75 -19.09
CA GLY A 129 -14.18 -24.94 -19.28
C GLY A 129 -12.67 -24.67 -19.29
N LYS A 130 -12.24 -23.41 -19.22
CA LYS A 130 -10.82 -23.01 -19.28
C LYS A 130 -10.11 -23.10 -17.93
N LYS A 131 -8.78 -23.22 -17.98
CA LYS A 131 -7.89 -23.20 -16.79
C LYS A 131 -7.50 -21.78 -16.47
N VAL A 132 -7.83 -21.30 -15.26
CA VAL A 132 -7.54 -19.93 -14.85
C VAL A 132 -6.60 -19.92 -13.65
N GLY A 133 -5.48 -19.21 -13.77
CA GLY A 133 -4.48 -19.07 -12.71
C GLY A 133 -4.91 -18.04 -11.67
N ILE A 134 -4.79 -18.40 -10.39
CA ILE A 134 -5.02 -17.48 -9.25
C ILE A 134 -3.82 -17.52 -8.29
N ASN A 135 -3.74 -16.56 -7.37
CA ASN A 135 -2.69 -16.61 -6.34
C ASN A 135 -2.93 -17.79 -5.38
N ARG A 136 -4.07 -17.80 -4.73
CA ARG A 136 -4.59 -18.84 -3.84
C ARG A 136 -6.09 -18.66 -3.67
N LEU A 137 -6.79 -19.70 -3.28
CA LEU A 137 -8.20 -19.60 -2.92
C LEU A 137 -8.39 -18.63 -1.76
N GLY A 138 -9.40 -17.77 -1.85
CA GLY A 138 -9.66 -16.72 -0.86
C GLY A 138 -8.68 -15.53 -0.88
N GLY A 139 -7.64 -15.56 -1.70
CA GLY A 139 -6.77 -14.41 -1.90
C GLY A 139 -7.35 -13.40 -2.89
N LYS A 140 -6.80 -12.17 -2.91
CA LYS A 140 -7.34 -11.04 -3.70
C LYS A 140 -7.62 -11.41 -5.17
N SER A 141 -6.68 -12.07 -5.87
CA SER A 141 -6.90 -12.39 -7.29
C SER A 141 -8.04 -13.38 -7.52
N SER A 142 -8.27 -14.34 -6.61
CA SER A 142 -9.39 -15.27 -6.73
C SER A 142 -10.74 -14.61 -6.43
N LEU A 143 -10.77 -13.66 -5.49
CA LEU A 143 -11.97 -12.88 -5.18
C LEU A 143 -12.35 -11.96 -6.33
N VAL A 144 -11.36 -11.25 -6.89
CA VAL A 144 -11.58 -10.39 -8.05
C VAL A 144 -12.02 -11.21 -9.27
N LEU A 145 -11.35 -12.33 -9.54
CA LEU A 145 -11.74 -13.25 -10.60
C LEU A 145 -13.20 -13.70 -10.45
N ARG A 146 -13.60 -14.04 -9.21
CA ARG A 146 -14.97 -14.46 -8.94
C ARG A 146 -15.98 -13.39 -9.36
N VAL A 147 -15.74 -12.14 -8.95
CA VAL A 147 -16.62 -11.02 -9.35
C VAL A 147 -16.64 -10.85 -10.87
N MET A 148 -15.45 -10.88 -11.52
CA MET A 148 -15.36 -10.74 -12.97
C MET A 148 -16.14 -11.84 -13.71
N LEU A 149 -16.06 -13.08 -13.24
CA LEU A 149 -16.77 -14.21 -13.86
C LEU A 149 -18.27 -14.22 -13.55
N GLU A 150 -18.67 -13.86 -12.33
CA GLU A 150 -20.09 -13.70 -11.96
C GLU A 150 -20.75 -12.60 -12.80
N ASP A 151 -20.05 -11.46 -13.03
CA ASP A 151 -20.53 -10.39 -13.93
C ASP A 151 -20.70 -10.88 -15.38
N ALA A 152 -19.94 -11.91 -15.79
CA ALA A 152 -20.04 -12.58 -17.11
C ALA A 152 -20.96 -13.82 -17.10
N GLY A 153 -21.74 -14.05 -16.05
CA GLY A 153 -22.66 -15.18 -15.93
C GLY A 153 -21.98 -16.54 -15.70
N LEU A 154 -20.74 -16.55 -15.22
CA LEU A 154 -20.00 -17.77 -14.89
C LEU A 154 -19.88 -17.99 -13.38
N ASN A 155 -19.88 -19.27 -12.98
CA ASN A 155 -19.60 -19.69 -11.61
C ASN A 155 -18.17 -20.21 -11.51
N THR A 156 -17.34 -19.57 -10.68
CA THR A 156 -15.92 -19.95 -10.51
C THR A 156 -15.68 -21.38 -10.03
N SER A 157 -16.65 -21.98 -9.36
CA SER A 157 -16.51 -23.34 -8.80
C SER A 157 -16.96 -24.44 -9.76
N LYS A 158 -17.67 -24.09 -10.85
CA LYS A 158 -18.28 -25.06 -11.78
C LYS A 158 -17.83 -24.84 -13.23
N ASP A 159 -17.65 -23.58 -13.63
CA ASP A 159 -17.49 -23.22 -15.03
C ASP A 159 -16.03 -23.05 -15.46
N VAL A 160 -15.09 -22.97 -14.50
CA VAL A 160 -13.64 -22.85 -14.78
C VAL A 160 -12.83 -23.75 -13.85
N THR A 161 -11.62 -24.12 -14.29
CA THR A 161 -10.66 -24.83 -13.43
C THR A 161 -9.68 -23.83 -12.83
N LEU A 162 -9.70 -23.65 -11.50
CA LEU A 162 -8.78 -22.74 -10.82
C LEU A 162 -7.47 -23.43 -10.46
N LEU A 163 -6.33 -22.83 -10.85
CA LEU A 163 -4.99 -23.28 -10.49
C LEU A 163 -4.30 -22.27 -9.57
N GLN A 164 -3.89 -22.71 -8.39
CA GLN A 164 -3.18 -21.87 -7.42
C GLN A 164 -1.69 -21.81 -7.79
N LEU A 165 -1.21 -20.65 -8.26
CA LEU A 165 0.11 -20.48 -8.85
C LEU A 165 0.95 -19.39 -8.18
N GLY A 166 0.39 -18.67 -7.17
CA GLY A 166 1.11 -17.60 -6.51
C GLY A 166 0.90 -16.22 -7.13
N GLY A 167 1.94 -15.40 -7.17
CA GLY A 167 1.91 -14.01 -7.62
C GLY A 167 1.61 -13.82 -9.11
N SER A 168 1.57 -12.58 -9.58
CA SER A 168 1.34 -12.29 -11.01
C SER A 168 2.42 -12.86 -11.91
N GLN A 169 3.69 -12.88 -11.46
CA GLN A 169 4.79 -13.41 -12.27
C GLN A 169 4.65 -14.92 -12.50
N GLU A 170 4.33 -15.68 -11.47
CA GLU A 170 4.15 -17.14 -11.56
C GLU A 170 2.97 -17.49 -12.46
N ARG A 171 1.87 -16.73 -12.37
CA ARG A 171 0.71 -16.89 -13.25
C ARG A 171 1.05 -16.56 -14.71
N LEU A 172 1.79 -15.48 -14.96
CA LEU A 172 2.26 -15.13 -16.30
C LEU A 172 3.21 -16.18 -16.86
N ALA A 173 4.14 -16.69 -16.05
CA ALA A 173 5.01 -17.78 -16.49
C ALA A 173 4.23 -19.04 -16.87
N ALA A 174 3.18 -19.39 -16.14
CA ALA A 174 2.29 -20.50 -16.47
C ALA A 174 1.47 -20.23 -17.75
N LEU A 175 1.00 -19.01 -17.94
CA LEU A 175 0.27 -18.58 -19.14
C LEU A 175 1.17 -18.68 -20.39
N ILE A 176 2.40 -18.17 -20.32
CA ILE A 176 3.39 -18.23 -21.40
C ILE A 176 3.70 -19.68 -21.80
N ARG A 177 3.87 -20.56 -20.81
CA ARG A 177 4.13 -22.00 -21.07
C ARG A 177 2.90 -22.81 -21.48
N GLY A 178 1.72 -22.23 -21.47
CA GLY A 178 0.48 -22.93 -21.80
C GLY A 178 -0.10 -23.83 -20.71
N GLY A 179 0.34 -23.65 -19.48
CA GLY A 179 -0.20 -24.38 -18.33
C GLY A 179 -1.59 -23.90 -17.90
N ILE A 180 -1.93 -22.67 -18.27
CA ILE A 180 -3.24 -22.05 -18.07
C ILE A 180 -3.68 -21.28 -19.32
N ASP A 181 -4.98 -21.02 -19.43
CA ASP A 181 -5.59 -20.30 -20.56
C ASP A 181 -5.75 -18.81 -20.25
N ALA A 182 -5.95 -18.47 -18.98
CA ALA A 182 -6.17 -17.10 -18.52
C ALA A 182 -5.65 -16.86 -17.11
N ALA A 183 -5.37 -15.59 -16.77
CA ALA A 183 -5.10 -15.18 -15.40
C ALA A 183 -5.44 -13.71 -15.18
N PRO A 184 -6.03 -13.32 -14.04
CA PRO A 184 -6.08 -11.94 -13.59
C PRO A 184 -4.66 -11.53 -13.13
N VAL A 185 -4.11 -10.49 -13.73
CA VAL A 185 -2.77 -9.98 -13.41
C VAL A 185 -2.79 -8.48 -13.14
N ASP A 186 -1.75 -8.00 -12.45
CA ASP A 186 -1.56 -6.59 -12.19
C ASP A 186 -1.34 -5.82 -13.51
N PHE A 187 -1.90 -4.63 -13.60
CA PHE A 187 -1.85 -3.78 -14.79
C PHE A 187 -0.40 -3.47 -15.25
N ALA A 188 0.58 -3.51 -14.36
CA ALA A 188 1.98 -3.26 -14.70
C ALA A 188 2.54 -4.25 -15.72
N PHE A 189 1.92 -5.41 -15.88
CA PHE A 189 2.33 -6.41 -16.87
C PHE A 189 1.62 -6.30 -18.22
N GLU A 190 0.60 -5.46 -18.36
CA GLU A 190 -0.21 -5.34 -19.56
C GLU A 190 0.61 -5.06 -20.83
N PRO A 191 1.53 -4.06 -20.89
CA PRO A 191 2.26 -3.75 -22.11
C PRO A 191 3.10 -4.94 -22.57
N LYS A 192 3.84 -5.56 -21.67
CA LYS A 192 4.68 -6.73 -21.98
C LYS A 192 3.86 -7.90 -22.52
N MET A 193 2.72 -8.18 -21.91
CA MET A 193 1.87 -9.29 -22.34
C MET A 193 1.25 -9.01 -23.70
N LYS A 194 0.85 -7.77 -23.98
CA LYS A 194 0.36 -7.34 -25.30
C LYS A 194 1.44 -7.49 -26.38
N GLN A 195 2.68 -7.06 -26.10
CA GLN A 195 3.82 -7.21 -27.01
C GLN A 195 4.12 -8.70 -27.31
N MET A 196 3.90 -9.59 -26.36
CA MET A 196 4.05 -11.05 -26.51
C MET A 196 2.85 -11.72 -27.23
N GLY A 197 1.86 -10.96 -27.69
CA GLY A 197 0.72 -11.46 -28.44
C GLY A 197 -0.44 -12.01 -27.58
N PHE A 198 -0.41 -11.80 -26.26
CA PHE A 198 -1.53 -12.14 -25.39
C PHE A 198 -2.65 -11.09 -25.47
N HIS A 199 -3.84 -11.51 -25.14
CA HIS A 199 -5.03 -10.65 -25.20
C HIS A 199 -5.39 -10.14 -23.80
N LEU A 200 -5.79 -8.87 -23.75
CA LEU A 200 -6.18 -8.19 -22.52
C LEU A 200 -7.68 -7.96 -22.53
N VAL A 201 -8.36 -8.49 -21.52
CA VAL A 201 -9.78 -8.20 -21.26
C VAL A 201 -9.86 -7.36 -20.01
N PRO A 202 -10.15 -6.05 -20.13
CA PRO A 202 -10.22 -5.17 -18.98
C PRO A 202 -11.29 -5.61 -18.00
N GLY A 203 -10.95 -5.68 -16.72
CA GLY A 203 -11.93 -5.86 -15.67
C GLY A 203 -12.79 -4.62 -15.47
N ARG A 204 -13.97 -4.79 -14.88
CA ARG A 204 -14.82 -3.68 -14.47
C ARG A 204 -14.09 -2.83 -13.42
N LYS A 205 -14.15 -1.50 -13.55
CA LYS A 205 -13.66 -0.56 -12.53
C LYS A 205 -14.61 -0.59 -11.34
N THR A 206 -14.34 -1.47 -10.39
CA THR A 206 -15.16 -1.63 -9.18
C THR A 206 -14.46 -0.95 -8.01
N PRO A 207 -15.15 -0.07 -7.24
CA PRO A 207 -14.61 0.49 -6.02
C PRO A 207 -14.19 -0.65 -5.07
N PHE A 208 -12.96 -0.58 -4.56
CA PHE A 208 -12.38 -1.61 -3.70
C PHE A 208 -11.18 -1.04 -2.96
N MET A 209 -11.16 -1.14 -1.63
CA MET A 209 -10.02 -0.68 -0.83
C MET A 209 -8.79 -1.56 -1.10
N ASN A 210 -8.01 -1.20 -2.11
CA ASN A 210 -6.90 -2.01 -2.62
C ASN A 210 -5.57 -1.75 -1.90
N GLY A 211 -5.30 -0.50 -1.54
CA GLY A 211 -4.03 -0.05 -0.96
C GLY A 211 -4.14 0.50 0.47
N PRO A 212 -4.80 -0.19 1.43
CA PRO A 212 -4.91 0.33 2.78
C PRO A 212 -3.56 0.36 3.50
N ILE A 213 -3.37 1.37 4.35
CA ILE A 213 -2.38 1.35 5.41
C ILE A 213 -3.06 0.83 6.67
N THR A 214 -2.64 -0.33 7.14
CA THR A 214 -3.26 -0.99 8.30
C THR A 214 -2.30 -1.05 9.48
N VAL A 215 -2.82 -0.75 10.65
CA VAL A 215 -2.13 -0.81 11.95
C VAL A 215 -2.98 -1.52 12.98
N THR A 216 -2.42 -1.94 14.12
CA THR A 216 -3.24 -2.40 15.23
C THR A 216 -3.90 -1.22 15.93
N VAL A 217 -5.14 -1.38 16.40
CA VAL A 217 -5.85 -0.35 17.18
C VAL A 217 -5.08 0.01 18.44
N ALA A 218 -4.41 -0.96 19.07
CA ALA A 218 -3.57 -0.73 20.25
C ALA A 218 -2.39 0.21 19.92
N SER A 219 -1.68 -0.03 18.81
CA SER A 219 -0.57 0.84 18.37
C SER A 219 -1.05 2.24 18.02
N LEU A 220 -2.20 2.37 17.35
CA LEU A 220 -2.79 3.68 17.03
C LEU A 220 -3.06 4.50 18.28
N LYS A 221 -3.67 3.88 19.30
CA LYS A 221 -3.97 4.55 20.57
C LYS A 221 -2.71 4.93 21.36
N ALA A 222 -1.74 4.02 21.45
CA ALA A 222 -0.51 4.24 22.21
C ALA A 222 0.44 5.26 21.59
N ASN A 223 0.45 5.37 20.25
CA ASN A 223 1.46 6.13 19.50
C ASN A 223 0.86 7.09 18.48
N ARG A 224 -0.26 7.77 18.81
CA ARG A 224 -0.99 8.64 17.88
C ARG A 224 -0.09 9.66 17.18
N GLY A 225 0.87 10.27 17.90
CA GLY A 225 1.80 11.23 17.31
C GLY A 225 2.72 10.64 16.24
N LYS A 226 3.18 9.39 16.41
CA LYS A 226 3.93 8.66 15.38
C LYS A 226 3.07 8.43 14.13
N TRP A 227 1.83 8.02 14.33
CA TRP A 227 0.90 7.76 13.22
C TRP A 227 0.47 9.04 12.49
N LEU A 228 0.34 10.15 13.18
CA LEU A 228 0.09 11.46 12.55
C LEU A 228 1.24 11.84 11.61
N ARG A 229 2.50 11.70 12.05
CA ARG A 229 3.67 11.96 11.21
C ARG A 229 3.74 10.99 10.02
N PHE A 230 3.43 9.72 10.25
CA PHE A 230 3.41 8.71 9.19
C PHE A 230 2.35 9.00 8.12
N VAL A 231 1.11 9.25 8.52
CA VAL A 231 0.02 9.57 7.59
C VAL A 231 0.31 10.85 6.81
N LYS A 232 0.93 11.85 7.47
CA LYS A 232 1.38 13.08 6.79
C LYS A 232 2.44 12.79 5.72
N ALA A 233 3.47 11.99 6.03
CA ALA A 233 4.49 11.58 5.07
C ALA A 233 3.89 10.80 3.90
N TYR A 234 2.94 9.94 4.19
CA TYR A 234 2.24 9.15 3.18
C TYR A 234 1.34 9.99 2.26
N LEU A 235 0.64 11.00 2.81
CA LEU A 235 -0.11 11.99 2.04
C LEU A 235 0.81 12.80 1.12
N GLU A 236 1.95 13.28 1.63
CA GLU A 236 2.93 14.03 0.85
C GLU A 236 3.49 13.15 -0.30
N ALA A 237 3.76 11.88 -0.04
CA ALA A 237 4.21 10.92 -1.04
C ALA A 237 3.14 10.65 -2.11
N THR A 238 1.87 10.51 -1.71
CA THR A 238 0.77 10.31 -2.66
C THR A 238 0.54 11.54 -3.54
N GLN A 239 0.66 12.74 -2.97
CA GLN A 239 0.60 13.99 -3.74
C GLN A 239 1.78 14.11 -4.71
N TYR A 240 3.01 13.79 -4.26
CA TYR A 240 4.19 13.76 -5.11
C TYR A 240 4.01 12.80 -6.28
N MET A 241 3.51 11.60 -6.03
CA MET A 241 3.21 10.60 -7.05
C MET A 241 2.32 11.15 -8.17
N THR A 242 1.30 11.94 -7.83
CA THR A 242 0.34 12.45 -8.82
C THR A 242 0.83 13.68 -9.57
N THR A 243 1.83 14.40 -9.04
CA THR A 243 2.29 15.70 -9.56
C THR A 243 3.70 15.69 -10.13
N ASN A 244 4.52 14.67 -9.84
CA ASN A 244 5.91 14.57 -10.30
C ASN A 244 6.14 13.22 -11.02
N LYS A 245 5.87 13.19 -12.31
CA LYS A 245 5.99 11.99 -13.15
C LYS A 245 7.41 11.44 -13.16
N GLU A 246 8.41 12.27 -13.44
CA GLU A 246 9.80 11.83 -13.60
C GLU A 246 10.34 11.21 -12.32
N GLY A 247 10.25 11.94 -11.20
CA GLY A 247 10.72 11.43 -9.91
C GLY A 247 9.93 10.22 -9.42
N SER A 248 8.67 10.06 -9.83
CA SER A 248 7.88 8.87 -9.54
C SER A 248 8.36 7.68 -10.36
N ILE A 249 8.61 7.85 -11.66
CA ILE A 249 9.14 6.77 -12.53
C ILE A 249 10.51 6.27 -12.04
N GLU A 250 11.37 7.14 -11.52
CA GLU A 250 12.64 6.72 -10.91
C GLU A 250 12.45 5.70 -9.78
N VAL A 251 11.47 5.95 -8.90
CA VAL A 251 11.12 5.02 -7.81
C VAL A 251 10.48 3.75 -8.39
N LEU A 252 9.63 3.89 -9.40
CA LEU A 252 8.91 2.79 -10.01
C LEU A 252 9.85 1.74 -10.62
N LYS A 253 10.95 2.16 -11.26
CA LYS A 253 12.00 1.28 -11.81
C LYS A 253 12.56 0.27 -10.81
N ARG A 254 12.49 0.58 -9.51
CA ARG A 254 13.01 -0.30 -8.43
C ARG A 254 12.00 -1.30 -7.90
N ILE A 255 10.73 -1.12 -8.24
CA ILE A 255 9.64 -1.93 -7.69
C ILE A 255 8.85 -2.70 -8.75
N VAL A 256 8.91 -2.29 -10.01
CA VAL A 256 8.32 -2.99 -11.13
C VAL A 256 9.41 -3.76 -11.88
N PRO A 257 9.19 -5.01 -12.27
CA PRO A 257 10.18 -5.80 -13.01
C PRO A 257 10.17 -5.41 -14.51
N ALA A 258 10.41 -4.13 -14.78
CA ALA A 258 10.47 -3.56 -16.14
C ALA A 258 11.42 -2.36 -16.12
N ASP A 259 12.16 -2.21 -17.20
CA ASP A 259 13.10 -1.12 -17.45
C ASP A 259 12.75 -0.32 -18.70
N ASP A 260 11.85 -0.85 -19.53
CA ASP A 260 11.40 -0.15 -20.74
C ASP A 260 10.42 0.99 -20.40
N LYS A 261 10.56 2.05 -21.20
CA LYS A 261 9.82 3.29 -20.99
C LYS A 261 8.31 3.12 -21.11
N GLU A 262 7.85 2.29 -22.04
CA GLU A 262 6.41 2.08 -22.30
C GLU A 262 5.72 1.44 -21.07
N THR A 263 6.31 0.40 -20.52
CA THR A 263 5.79 -0.29 -19.32
C THR A 263 5.78 0.64 -18.09
N LEU A 264 6.85 1.41 -17.90
CA LEU A 264 6.96 2.34 -16.78
C LEU A 264 5.98 3.50 -16.89
N ASP A 265 5.85 4.10 -18.08
CA ASP A 265 4.88 5.16 -18.35
C ASP A 265 3.45 4.64 -18.16
N HIS A 266 3.13 3.46 -18.68
CA HIS A 266 1.83 2.83 -18.51
C HIS A 266 1.51 2.59 -17.02
N ALA A 267 2.44 1.97 -16.28
CA ALA A 267 2.26 1.71 -14.86
C ALA A 267 2.05 3.01 -14.07
N TYR A 268 2.83 4.06 -14.35
CA TYR A 268 2.66 5.36 -13.73
C TYR A 268 1.27 5.96 -13.99
N GLU A 269 0.83 6.00 -15.26
CA GLU A 269 -0.48 6.57 -15.60
C GLU A 269 -1.63 5.79 -14.98
N GLN A 270 -1.53 4.46 -14.92
CA GLN A 270 -2.51 3.62 -14.21
C GLN A 270 -2.56 3.95 -12.71
N MET A 271 -1.44 4.11 -12.05
CA MET A 271 -1.39 4.46 -10.63
C MET A 271 -1.91 5.88 -10.39
N ARG A 272 -1.50 6.85 -11.21
CA ARG A 272 -1.95 8.24 -11.12
C ARG A 272 -3.47 8.36 -11.27
N ALA A 273 -4.04 7.66 -12.26
CA ALA A 273 -5.49 7.67 -12.53
C ALA A 273 -6.35 7.04 -11.42
N ARG A 274 -5.75 6.25 -10.53
CA ARG A 274 -6.42 5.52 -9.43
C ARG A 274 -6.17 6.15 -8.08
N ALA A 275 -5.26 7.14 -8.01
CA ALA A 275 -4.85 7.73 -6.76
C ALA A 275 -5.98 8.50 -6.09
N THR A 276 -6.27 8.13 -4.86
CA THR A 276 -7.12 8.88 -3.93
C THR A 276 -6.21 9.75 -3.08
N VAL A 277 -6.09 11.03 -3.46
CA VAL A 277 -5.06 11.94 -2.92
C VAL A 277 -5.28 12.37 -1.47
N ASP A 278 -6.50 12.26 -0.96
CA ASP A 278 -6.88 12.50 0.45
C ASP A 278 -6.85 11.22 1.28
N LEU A 279 -6.56 10.08 0.65
CA LEU A 279 -6.49 8.74 1.25
C LEU A 279 -7.81 8.23 1.86
N ILE A 280 -8.94 8.92 1.66
CA ILE A 280 -10.25 8.50 2.18
C ILE A 280 -10.96 7.69 1.08
N PRO A 281 -11.08 6.36 1.22
CA PRO A 281 -11.78 5.56 0.23
C PRO A 281 -13.27 5.90 0.21
N PRO A 282 -13.92 5.81 -0.95
CA PRO A 282 -15.37 5.87 -1.01
C PRO A 282 -15.98 4.72 -0.20
N GLU A 283 -17.13 4.94 0.42
CA GLU A 283 -17.82 3.94 1.25
C GLU A 283 -18.00 2.60 0.52
N ALA A 284 -18.39 2.67 -0.75
CA ALA A 284 -18.54 1.51 -1.61
C ALA A 284 -17.26 0.65 -1.73
N ALA A 285 -16.07 1.24 -1.54
CA ALA A 285 -14.81 0.48 -1.59
C ALA A 285 -14.64 -0.42 -0.34
N VAL A 286 -15.07 0.05 0.81
CA VAL A 286 -15.08 -0.73 2.07
C VAL A 286 -16.17 -1.80 2.01
N GLU A 287 -17.37 -1.44 1.54
CA GLU A 287 -18.48 -2.36 1.40
C GLU A 287 -18.16 -3.51 0.45
N ASN A 288 -17.58 -3.22 -0.72
CA ASN A 288 -17.20 -4.24 -1.68
C ASN A 288 -16.09 -5.15 -1.14
N LEU A 289 -15.11 -4.60 -0.39
CA LEU A 289 -14.12 -5.43 0.30
C LEU A 289 -14.79 -6.43 1.25
N VAL A 290 -15.68 -5.97 2.11
CA VAL A 290 -16.41 -6.84 3.06
C VAL A 290 -17.28 -7.84 2.32
N LYS A 291 -18.04 -7.41 1.29
CA LYS A 291 -18.87 -8.29 0.46
C LYS A 291 -18.03 -9.39 -0.20
N MET A 292 -16.87 -9.04 -0.78
CA MET A 292 -15.98 -10.06 -1.38
C MET A 292 -15.45 -11.03 -0.32
N MET A 293 -15.19 -10.58 0.89
CA MET A 293 -14.75 -11.46 1.97
C MET A 293 -15.82 -12.47 2.42
N THR A 294 -17.11 -12.21 2.21
CA THR A 294 -18.18 -13.19 2.51
C THR A 294 -18.08 -14.47 1.66
N TYR A 295 -17.37 -14.41 0.53
CA TYR A 295 -17.09 -15.60 -0.29
C TYR A 295 -16.07 -16.55 0.38
N VAL A 296 -15.26 -16.01 1.30
CA VAL A 296 -14.24 -16.78 2.04
C VAL A 296 -14.76 -17.17 3.41
N ASP A 297 -15.38 -16.22 4.09
CA ASP A 297 -15.89 -16.37 5.45
C ASP A 297 -17.22 -15.61 5.59
N LYS A 298 -18.32 -16.36 5.75
CA LYS A 298 -19.65 -15.76 5.89
C LYS A 298 -19.76 -14.78 7.06
N ARG A 299 -18.92 -14.93 8.10
CA ARG A 299 -18.85 -14.01 9.24
C ARG A 299 -18.42 -12.60 8.82
N ALA A 300 -17.80 -12.42 7.66
CA ALA A 300 -17.50 -11.10 7.12
C ALA A 300 -18.75 -10.22 7.02
N ALA A 301 -19.93 -10.80 6.76
CA ALA A 301 -21.18 -10.04 6.69
C ALA A 301 -21.53 -9.30 8.00
N THR A 302 -21.08 -9.82 9.14
CA THR A 302 -21.35 -9.26 10.47
C THR A 302 -20.27 -8.31 10.99
N VAL A 303 -19.20 -8.10 10.22
CA VAL A 303 -18.12 -7.17 10.60
C VAL A 303 -18.66 -5.74 10.61
N ASP A 304 -18.44 -5.05 11.70
CA ASP A 304 -18.74 -3.63 11.86
C ASP A 304 -17.78 -2.80 10.98
N ARG A 305 -18.29 -2.26 9.88
CA ARG A 305 -17.52 -1.52 8.89
C ARG A 305 -16.88 -0.26 9.47
N SER A 306 -17.53 0.36 10.48
CA SER A 306 -17.02 1.55 11.14
C SER A 306 -15.70 1.29 11.90
N LYS A 307 -15.43 0.04 12.26
CA LYS A 307 -14.19 -0.39 12.94
C LYS A 307 -13.06 -0.74 12.00
N LEU A 308 -13.33 -0.86 10.68
CA LEU A 308 -12.30 -1.20 9.71
C LEU A 308 -11.41 -0.02 9.33
N ALA A 309 -11.83 1.22 9.61
CA ALA A 309 -11.07 2.42 9.26
C ALA A 309 -11.18 3.50 10.34
N ASP A 310 -10.08 4.23 10.55
CA ASP A 310 -10.03 5.43 11.37
C ASP A 310 -9.35 6.57 10.58
N TYR A 311 -10.16 7.47 10.06
CA TYR A 311 -9.71 8.63 9.30
C TYR A 311 -9.57 9.90 10.15
N SER A 312 -9.55 9.78 11.49
CA SER A 312 -9.44 10.92 12.40
C SER A 312 -8.16 11.73 12.17
N ILE A 313 -7.03 11.05 11.90
CA ILE A 313 -5.76 11.70 11.57
C ILE A 313 -5.84 12.44 10.23
N LEU A 314 -6.48 11.88 9.22
CA LEU A 314 -6.64 12.52 7.91
C LEU A 314 -7.47 13.79 8.02
N ARG A 315 -8.56 13.75 8.81
CA ARG A 315 -9.41 14.91 9.08
C ARG A 315 -8.65 16.00 9.86
N GLU A 316 -7.86 15.64 10.85
CA GLU A 316 -7.01 16.56 11.62
C GLU A 316 -5.99 17.27 10.71
N LEU A 317 -5.32 16.52 9.83
CA LEU A 317 -4.35 17.09 8.88
C LEU A 317 -5.02 18.01 7.85
N ALA A 318 -6.23 17.69 7.40
CA ALA A 318 -6.99 18.55 6.48
C ALA A 318 -7.40 19.88 7.15
N GLN A 319 -7.85 19.84 8.41
CA GLN A 319 -8.21 21.04 9.19
C GLN A 319 -7.00 21.93 9.44
N SER A 320 -5.84 21.36 9.80
CA SER A 320 -4.62 22.15 10.03
C SER A 320 -4.12 22.84 8.75
N LYS A 321 -4.20 22.19 7.59
CA LYS A 321 -3.87 22.82 6.30
C LYS A 321 -4.81 23.98 5.95
N ALA A 322 -6.09 23.86 6.26
CA ALA A 322 -7.06 24.92 6.01
C ALA A 322 -6.85 26.13 6.93
N ALA A 323 -6.44 25.92 8.18
CA ALA A 323 -6.13 26.99 9.13
C ALA A 323 -4.85 27.77 8.77
N THR A 324 -3.84 27.12 8.15
CA THR A 324 -2.58 27.76 7.73
C THR A 324 -2.72 28.59 6.45
N LYS A 325 -3.80 28.40 5.67
CA LYS A 325 -4.06 29.16 4.42
C LYS A 325 -4.89 30.42 4.64
N LYS A 326 -5.40 30.66 5.83
CA LYS A 326 -6.06 31.91 6.27
C LYS A 326 -5.06 32.82 6.97
#